data_22462bc033799202190513fb53b57cb8
#
_entry.id   22462bc033799202190513fb53b57cb8
#
_cell.length_a   1.000
_cell.length_b   1.000
_cell.length_c   1.000
_cell.angle_alpha   90.00
_cell.angle_beta   90.00
_cell.angle_gamma   90.00
#
_symmetry.space_group_name_H-M   'P 1'
#
loop_
_entity.id
_entity.type
_entity.pdbx_description
1 polymer ?
#
loop_
_entity_poly.entity_id
_entity_poly.type
_entity_poly.pdbx_seq_one_letter_code
_entity_poly.pdbx_strand_id
1 'polypeptide(L)'
;MNYTEQKYREQTASEEKIAKYRDVGALLRDDGIQAVIISTPSAFHAELAKQSIASGKHVILEKPMALSLYDAEEIVRMSEQHQVIVQVCHQLRYRPLMKRIKELIQTGAMGHVFLGVASMRLNRSKSYYEDAPWRGTWDLDGGMLLNQGIHLVDLLQWFMGDCGEVYASMLRGTLPKQTEDVAAGIVKFQNRSIGVIEANTLTYPSNFDNSITLFGEKGTVSIGGIGLNEIRKWSFADPSAMRPVPNDDADEHFEMYRQFIHAVEGIPGSSVISASEGKKALEIIFALYHSVKTHQAVKMPITGFSTSTMAEMEEWK
;
A
#
# COMPACT_ATOMS: atom_id res chain seq x y z
N MET A 1 -3.24 -17.18 19.93
CA MET A 1 -4.14 -16.07 20.28
C MET A 1 -3.51 -15.30 21.43
N ASN A 2 -3.10 -14.06 21.21
CA ASN A 2 -2.29 -13.29 22.17
C ASN A 2 -3.18 -12.68 23.27
N TYR A 3 -2.68 -12.63 24.52
CA TYR A 3 -3.35 -12.02 25.69
C TYR A 3 -3.83 -10.56 25.45
N THR A 4 -3.13 -9.81 24.59
CA THR A 4 -3.47 -8.44 24.20
C THR A 4 -4.74 -8.40 23.34
N GLU A 5 -4.92 -9.33 22.40
CA GLU A 5 -6.12 -9.42 21.55
C GLU A 5 -7.37 -9.74 22.35
N GLN A 6 -7.25 -10.62 23.35
CA GLN A 6 -8.37 -10.97 24.22
C GLN A 6 -8.84 -9.77 25.05
N LYS A 7 -7.90 -8.99 25.58
CA LYS A 7 -8.18 -7.78 26.39
C LYS A 7 -8.89 -6.69 25.56
N TYR A 8 -8.43 -6.43 24.32
CA TYR A 8 -9.10 -5.47 23.44
C TYR A 8 -10.50 -5.93 23.04
N ARG A 9 -10.68 -7.19 22.71
CA ARG A 9 -12.00 -7.78 22.42
C ARG A 9 -13.00 -7.64 23.56
N GLU A 10 -12.56 -7.85 24.79
CA GLU A 10 -13.41 -7.76 25.98
C GLU A 10 -13.80 -6.32 26.28
N GLN A 11 -12.89 -5.38 26.09
CA GLN A 11 -13.11 -3.96 26.39
C GLN A 11 -14.08 -3.31 25.36
N THR A 12 -13.86 -3.50 24.08
CA THR A 12 -14.70 -2.92 23.02
C THR A 12 -16.12 -3.48 23.01
N ALA A 13 -16.28 -4.77 23.27
CA ALA A 13 -17.61 -5.41 23.21
C ALA A 13 -18.47 -5.18 24.47
N SER A 14 -17.92 -4.65 25.56
CA SER A 14 -18.70 -4.30 26.75
C SER A 14 -19.42 -2.95 26.61
N GLU A 15 -18.90 -2.06 25.74
CA GLU A 15 -19.41 -0.72 25.59
C GLU A 15 -20.52 -0.60 24.53
N GLU A 16 -20.57 -1.46 23.49
CA GLU A 16 -21.44 -1.26 22.31
C GLU A 16 -22.38 -2.45 21.95
N LYS A 17 -22.53 -3.49 22.75
CA LYS A 17 -23.32 -4.71 22.40
C LYS A 17 -22.91 -5.37 21.07
N ILE A 18 -21.62 -5.33 20.76
CA ILE A 18 -21.06 -5.92 19.53
C ILE A 18 -21.01 -7.46 19.67
N ALA A 19 -21.49 -8.17 18.66
CA ALA A 19 -21.42 -9.62 18.61
C ALA A 19 -19.96 -10.10 18.52
N LYS A 20 -19.63 -11.13 19.29
CA LYS A 20 -18.28 -11.76 19.30
C LYS A 20 -18.37 -13.14 18.68
N TYR A 21 -17.46 -13.43 17.75
CA TYR A 21 -17.35 -14.74 17.12
C TYR A 21 -16.13 -15.51 17.66
N ARG A 22 -16.27 -16.83 17.80
CA ARG A 22 -15.20 -17.70 18.29
C ARG A 22 -14.05 -17.80 17.28
N ASP A 23 -14.40 -17.85 16.01
CA ASP A 23 -13.50 -18.04 14.89
C ASP A 23 -14.08 -17.38 13.63
N VAL A 24 -13.24 -17.25 12.61
CA VAL A 24 -13.58 -16.64 11.34
C VAL A 24 -14.72 -17.41 10.63
N GLY A 25 -14.71 -18.74 10.69
CA GLY A 25 -15.76 -19.55 10.08
C GLY A 25 -17.15 -19.28 10.68
N ALA A 26 -17.25 -19.07 11.99
CA ALA A 26 -18.50 -18.70 12.64
C ALA A 26 -18.98 -17.32 12.19
N LEU A 27 -18.07 -16.35 12.07
CA LEU A 27 -18.37 -15.01 11.56
C LEU A 27 -18.87 -15.07 10.09
N LEU A 28 -18.19 -15.83 9.25
CA LEU A 28 -18.53 -15.91 7.82
C LEU A 28 -19.86 -16.63 7.54
N ARG A 29 -20.32 -17.50 8.44
CA ARG A 29 -21.64 -18.14 8.35
C ARG A 29 -22.81 -17.29 8.81
N ASP A 30 -22.54 -16.11 9.39
CA ASP A 30 -23.62 -15.22 9.80
C ASP A 30 -24.14 -14.43 8.59
N ASP A 31 -25.40 -14.68 8.21
CA ASP A 31 -26.05 -14.00 7.08
C ASP A 31 -26.31 -12.51 7.35
N GLY A 32 -26.31 -12.08 8.62
CA GLY A 32 -26.42 -10.67 9.00
C GLY A 32 -25.17 -9.85 8.69
N ILE A 33 -24.03 -10.52 8.43
CA ILE A 33 -22.77 -9.85 8.05
C ILE A 33 -22.66 -9.80 6.53
N GLN A 34 -22.62 -8.60 5.97
CA GLN A 34 -22.47 -8.37 4.52
C GLN A 34 -21.03 -8.13 4.11
N ALA A 35 -20.21 -7.57 5.01
CA ALA A 35 -18.82 -7.20 4.72
C ALA A 35 -17.92 -7.48 5.92
N VAL A 36 -16.65 -7.71 5.66
CA VAL A 36 -15.60 -7.90 6.67
C VAL A 36 -14.41 -6.98 6.44
N ILE A 37 -13.80 -6.55 7.53
CA ILE A 37 -12.52 -5.82 7.51
C ILE A 37 -11.43 -6.77 7.99
N ILE A 38 -10.37 -6.93 7.19
CA ILE A 38 -9.23 -7.79 7.50
C ILE A 38 -8.05 -6.89 7.85
N SER A 39 -7.66 -6.89 9.15
CA SER A 39 -6.57 -6.10 9.72
C SER A 39 -5.65 -6.93 10.62
N THR A 40 -5.40 -8.14 10.21
CA THR A 40 -4.48 -9.10 10.86
C THR A 40 -3.01 -8.82 10.45
N PRO A 41 -2.01 -9.55 10.97
CA PRO A 41 -0.69 -9.56 10.36
C PRO A 41 -0.74 -9.98 8.88
N SER A 42 0.14 -9.42 8.06
CA SER A 42 0.09 -9.48 6.59
C SER A 42 -0.01 -10.89 6.00
N ALA A 43 0.64 -11.86 6.63
CA ALA A 43 0.62 -13.26 6.19
C ALA A 43 -0.78 -13.89 6.16
N PHE A 44 -1.73 -13.37 6.94
CA PHE A 44 -3.08 -13.92 7.02
C PHE A 44 -4.07 -13.23 6.10
N HIS A 45 -3.67 -12.11 5.47
CA HIS A 45 -4.56 -11.30 4.65
C HIS A 45 -5.17 -12.08 3.50
N ALA A 46 -4.33 -12.74 2.71
CA ALA A 46 -4.80 -13.44 1.51
C ALA A 46 -5.74 -14.60 1.82
N GLU A 47 -5.41 -15.43 2.80
CA GLU A 47 -6.23 -16.58 3.17
C GLU A 47 -7.59 -16.15 3.71
N LEU A 48 -7.61 -15.15 4.61
CA LEU A 48 -8.86 -14.61 5.14
C LEU A 48 -9.70 -13.91 4.08
N ALA A 49 -9.06 -13.20 3.14
CA ALA A 49 -9.76 -12.58 2.01
C ALA A 49 -10.42 -13.63 1.13
N LYS A 50 -9.70 -14.69 0.74
CA LYS A 50 -10.24 -15.77 -0.07
C LYS A 50 -11.42 -16.48 0.62
N GLN A 51 -11.33 -16.77 1.93
CA GLN A 51 -12.43 -17.36 2.70
C GLN A 51 -13.65 -16.44 2.74
N SER A 52 -13.44 -15.14 2.94
CA SER A 52 -14.51 -14.14 2.98
C SER A 52 -15.22 -14.02 1.63
N ILE A 53 -14.46 -13.94 0.55
CA ILE A 53 -14.95 -13.89 -0.82
C ILE A 53 -15.77 -15.15 -1.15
N ALA A 54 -15.24 -16.34 -0.84
CA ALA A 54 -15.94 -17.61 -1.06
C ALA A 54 -17.27 -17.72 -0.29
N SER A 55 -17.37 -16.99 0.83
CA SER A 55 -18.61 -16.89 1.63
C SER A 55 -19.53 -15.76 1.18
N GLY A 56 -19.26 -15.12 0.03
CA GLY A 56 -20.09 -14.04 -0.53
C GLY A 56 -20.00 -12.72 0.25
N LYS A 57 -18.98 -12.53 1.10
CA LYS A 57 -18.81 -11.30 1.87
C LYS A 57 -17.95 -10.28 1.09
N HIS A 58 -18.38 -9.02 1.09
CA HIS A 58 -17.54 -7.91 0.64
C HIS A 58 -16.37 -7.73 1.60
N VAL A 59 -15.23 -7.23 1.12
CA VAL A 59 -13.98 -7.18 1.91
C VAL A 59 -13.33 -5.81 1.85
N ILE A 60 -13.00 -5.27 3.01
CA ILE A 60 -11.96 -4.24 3.15
C ILE A 60 -10.70 -4.96 3.62
N LEU A 61 -9.65 -4.89 2.81
CA LEU A 61 -8.42 -5.62 3.02
C LEU A 61 -7.27 -4.66 3.33
N GLU A 62 -6.68 -4.80 4.53
CA GLU A 62 -5.47 -4.04 4.87
C GLU A 62 -4.31 -4.36 3.93
N LYS A 63 -3.44 -3.39 3.78
CA LYS A 63 -2.21 -3.52 2.98
C LYS A 63 -1.10 -4.22 3.81
N PRO A 64 -0.18 -4.94 3.16
CA PRO A 64 -0.26 -5.39 1.76
C PRO A 64 -1.35 -6.45 1.59
N MET A 65 -1.97 -6.48 0.42
CA MET A 65 -3.08 -7.41 0.19
C MET A 65 -2.66 -8.89 0.24
N ALA A 66 -1.40 -9.18 -0.07
CA ALA A 66 -0.80 -10.52 -0.06
C ALA A 66 0.73 -10.45 0.07
N LEU A 67 1.36 -11.57 0.39
CA LEU A 67 2.82 -11.76 0.39
C LEU A 67 3.32 -12.58 -0.83
N SER A 68 2.41 -12.99 -1.71
CA SER A 68 2.74 -13.63 -2.99
C SER A 68 1.89 -13.07 -4.13
N LEU A 69 2.45 -13.10 -5.34
CA LEU A 69 1.72 -12.69 -6.54
C LEU A 69 0.56 -13.64 -6.82
N TYR A 70 0.76 -14.94 -6.63
CA TYR A 70 -0.29 -15.94 -6.78
C TYR A 70 -1.52 -15.62 -5.94
N ASP A 71 -1.33 -15.32 -4.65
CA ASP A 71 -2.44 -15.00 -3.76
C ASP A 71 -3.15 -13.68 -4.16
N ALA A 72 -2.38 -12.68 -4.58
CA ALA A 72 -2.95 -11.42 -5.05
C ALA A 72 -3.80 -11.62 -6.31
N GLU A 73 -3.34 -12.43 -7.26
CA GLU A 73 -4.09 -12.80 -8.48
C GLU A 73 -5.34 -13.61 -8.15
N GLU A 74 -5.26 -14.55 -7.21
CA GLU A 74 -6.41 -15.32 -6.75
C GLU A 74 -7.48 -14.45 -6.08
N ILE A 75 -7.08 -13.48 -5.26
CA ILE A 75 -8.03 -12.50 -4.68
C ILE A 75 -8.75 -11.72 -5.78
N VAL A 76 -8.03 -11.22 -6.79
CA VAL A 76 -8.64 -10.53 -7.93
C VAL A 76 -9.63 -11.45 -8.66
N ARG A 77 -9.19 -12.62 -9.07
CA ARG A 77 -10.00 -13.59 -9.79
C ARG A 77 -11.26 -14.00 -9.01
N MET A 78 -11.11 -14.30 -7.72
CA MET A 78 -12.23 -14.69 -6.87
C MET A 78 -13.23 -13.56 -6.66
N SER A 79 -12.73 -12.31 -6.45
CA SER A 79 -13.62 -11.16 -6.28
C SER A 79 -14.53 -10.93 -7.50
N GLU A 80 -14.00 -11.12 -8.71
CA GLU A 80 -14.74 -11.03 -9.95
C GLU A 80 -15.74 -12.21 -10.11
N GLN A 81 -15.30 -13.44 -9.83
CA GLN A 81 -16.14 -14.63 -9.95
C GLN A 81 -17.33 -14.62 -8.97
N HIS A 82 -17.10 -14.19 -7.74
CA HIS A 82 -18.15 -14.12 -6.70
C HIS A 82 -18.93 -12.81 -6.73
N GLN A 83 -18.55 -11.87 -7.60
CA GLN A 83 -19.18 -10.54 -7.72
C GLN A 83 -19.22 -9.78 -6.38
N VAL A 84 -18.17 -9.92 -5.57
CA VAL A 84 -18.00 -9.20 -4.32
C VAL A 84 -16.98 -8.06 -4.46
N ILE A 85 -17.21 -7.00 -3.73
CA ILE A 85 -16.31 -5.85 -3.70
C ILE A 85 -15.17 -6.18 -2.75
N VAL A 86 -13.94 -6.11 -3.25
CA VAL A 86 -12.71 -6.14 -2.43
C VAL A 86 -12.00 -4.81 -2.59
N GLN A 87 -11.93 -4.05 -1.50
CA GLN A 87 -11.22 -2.77 -1.44
C GLN A 87 -9.91 -2.94 -0.68
N VAL A 88 -8.78 -2.57 -1.30
CA VAL A 88 -7.46 -2.55 -0.64
C VAL A 88 -7.23 -1.20 0.04
N CYS A 89 -6.69 -1.21 1.26
CA CYS A 89 -6.48 -0.02 2.09
C CYS A 89 -5.29 0.83 1.62
N HIS A 90 -5.43 1.54 0.52
CA HIS A 90 -4.56 2.63 0.10
C HIS A 90 -5.22 3.98 0.41
N GLN A 91 -5.46 4.23 1.69
CA GLN A 91 -6.26 5.35 2.18
C GLN A 91 -5.77 6.73 1.71
N LEU A 92 -4.46 6.89 1.47
CA LEU A 92 -3.89 8.16 1.02
C LEU A 92 -4.47 8.65 -0.31
N ARG A 93 -4.95 7.75 -1.19
CA ARG A 93 -5.63 8.12 -2.44
C ARG A 93 -6.95 8.87 -2.20
N TYR A 94 -7.53 8.76 -1.00
CA TYR A 94 -8.80 9.45 -0.65
C TYR A 94 -8.58 10.88 -0.15
N ARG A 95 -7.35 11.30 0.15
CA ARG A 95 -7.05 12.67 0.56
C ARG A 95 -7.35 13.67 -0.55
N PRO A 96 -7.99 14.81 -0.23
CA PRO A 96 -8.28 15.86 -1.21
C PRO A 96 -7.03 16.31 -1.99
N LEU A 97 -5.89 16.49 -1.30
CA LEU A 97 -4.63 16.87 -1.92
C LEU A 97 -4.15 15.85 -2.97
N MET A 98 -4.23 14.54 -2.66
CA MET A 98 -3.81 13.48 -3.56
C MET A 98 -4.75 13.38 -4.77
N LYS A 99 -6.07 13.49 -4.55
CA LYS A 99 -7.07 13.57 -5.62
C LYS A 99 -6.82 14.76 -6.54
N ARG A 100 -6.48 15.92 -5.97
CA ARG A 100 -6.18 17.12 -6.75
C ARG A 100 -4.93 16.97 -7.61
N ILE A 101 -3.86 16.36 -7.08
CA ILE A 101 -2.65 16.06 -7.86
C ILE A 101 -3.01 15.14 -9.02
N LYS A 102 -3.79 14.08 -8.76
CA LYS A 102 -4.23 13.15 -9.81
C LYS A 102 -5.07 13.83 -10.88
N GLU A 103 -5.99 14.70 -10.50
CA GLU A 103 -6.80 15.51 -11.43
C GLU A 103 -5.92 16.40 -12.32
N LEU A 104 -4.92 17.10 -11.74
CA LEU A 104 -4.01 17.97 -12.49
C LEU A 104 -3.16 17.18 -13.52
N ILE A 105 -2.81 15.94 -13.20
CA ILE A 105 -2.16 15.04 -14.15
C ILE A 105 -3.13 14.64 -15.26
N GLN A 106 -4.34 14.20 -14.92
CA GLN A 106 -5.35 13.72 -15.85
C GLN A 106 -5.85 14.81 -16.81
N THR A 107 -6.00 16.04 -16.33
CA THR A 107 -6.40 17.19 -17.14
C THR A 107 -5.27 17.77 -17.99
N GLY A 108 -4.03 17.24 -17.85
CA GLY A 108 -2.87 17.71 -18.58
C GLY A 108 -2.30 19.05 -18.08
N ALA A 109 -2.74 19.54 -16.91
CA ALA A 109 -2.23 20.78 -16.32
C ALA A 109 -0.72 20.70 -15.97
N MET A 110 -0.20 19.48 -15.72
CA MET A 110 1.24 19.23 -15.53
C MET A 110 2.01 19.00 -16.84
N GLY A 111 1.32 18.86 -17.99
CA GLY A 111 1.92 18.31 -19.20
C GLY A 111 2.32 16.84 -19.01
N HIS A 112 3.26 16.34 -19.80
CA HIS A 112 3.83 15.02 -19.56
C HIS A 112 4.68 15.06 -18.27
N VAL A 113 4.33 14.22 -17.30
CA VAL A 113 5.13 14.03 -16.06
C VAL A 113 6.27 13.06 -16.39
N PHE A 114 7.48 13.57 -16.56
CA PHE A 114 8.64 12.78 -17.00
C PHE A 114 9.44 12.15 -15.86
N LEU A 115 9.36 12.71 -14.64
CA LEU A 115 10.05 12.17 -13.47
C LEU A 115 9.17 12.26 -12.21
N GLY A 116 9.07 11.16 -11.48
CA GLY A 116 8.49 11.08 -10.15
C GLY A 116 9.49 10.54 -9.13
N VAL A 117 9.62 11.17 -7.98
CA VAL A 117 10.52 10.74 -6.91
C VAL A 117 9.71 10.49 -5.64
N ALA A 118 9.78 9.28 -5.09
CA ALA A 118 9.16 8.90 -3.84
C ALA A 118 10.24 8.54 -2.82
N SER A 119 10.24 9.23 -1.68
CA SER A 119 11.25 9.05 -0.63
C SER A 119 10.61 8.76 0.72
N MET A 120 11.09 7.72 1.41
CA MET A 120 10.70 7.33 2.75
C MET A 120 11.93 7.29 3.66
N ARG A 121 11.99 8.15 4.66
CA ARG A 121 13.12 8.28 5.59
C ARG A 121 12.62 8.20 7.03
N LEU A 122 12.47 6.98 7.50
CA LEU A 122 11.92 6.66 8.81
C LEU A 122 13.01 6.13 9.75
N ASN A 123 12.74 6.21 11.04
CA ASN A 123 13.48 5.50 12.07
C ASN A 123 12.61 4.36 12.59
N ARG A 124 13.17 3.16 12.63
CA ARG A 124 12.58 2.02 13.32
C ARG A 124 13.61 1.45 14.29
N SER A 125 13.34 1.64 15.57
CA SER A 125 14.21 1.16 16.64
C SER A 125 14.16 -0.38 16.76
N LYS A 126 15.10 -0.93 17.50
CA LYS A 126 15.12 -2.36 17.86
C LYS A 126 13.80 -2.79 18.54
N SER A 127 13.27 -1.96 19.46
CA SER A 127 12.01 -2.24 20.15
C SER A 127 10.82 -2.38 19.20
N TYR A 128 10.77 -1.60 18.12
CA TYR A 128 9.70 -1.73 17.11
C TYR A 128 9.57 -3.17 16.56
N TYR A 129 10.70 -3.87 16.38
CA TYR A 129 10.70 -5.25 15.89
C TYR A 129 10.52 -6.27 17.01
N GLU A 130 11.04 -6.00 18.21
CA GLU A 130 10.92 -6.89 19.37
C GLU A 130 9.49 -6.92 19.93
N ASP A 131 8.75 -5.82 19.87
CA ASP A 131 7.37 -5.73 20.36
C ASP A 131 6.37 -6.59 19.55
N ALA A 132 6.73 -6.96 18.32
CA ALA A 132 5.89 -7.78 17.46
C ALA A 132 6.74 -8.72 16.60
N PRO A 133 6.92 -9.99 17.00
CA PRO A 133 7.86 -10.93 16.37
C PRO A 133 7.61 -11.22 14.87
N TRP A 134 6.43 -10.89 14.34
CA TRP A 134 6.13 -11.02 12.92
C TRP A 134 6.78 -9.91 12.07
N ARG A 135 7.07 -8.74 12.68
CA ARG A 135 7.69 -7.61 11.99
C ARG A 135 9.11 -7.91 11.56
N GLY A 136 9.47 -7.47 10.37
CA GLY A 136 10.80 -7.65 9.82
C GLY A 136 11.11 -9.08 9.39
N THR A 137 10.12 -9.95 9.22
CA THR A 137 10.25 -11.29 8.66
C THR A 137 9.73 -11.34 7.22
N TRP A 138 10.33 -12.14 6.37
CA TRP A 138 9.89 -12.28 4.98
C TRP A 138 8.54 -12.99 4.87
N ASP A 139 8.30 -13.96 5.75
CA ASP A 139 7.11 -14.83 5.69
C ASP A 139 5.86 -14.20 6.30
N LEU A 140 6.01 -13.29 7.27
CA LEU A 140 4.85 -12.73 7.99
C LEU A 140 4.62 -11.24 7.71
N ASP A 141 5.68 -10.49 7.38
CA ASP A 141 5.68 -9.03 7.18
C ASP A 141 5.89 -8.65 5.71
N GLY A 142 6.82 -9.36 5.03
CA GLY A 142 7.11 -9.20 3.61
C GLY A 142 8.14 -8.13 3.26
N GLY A 143 8.73 -7.46 4.26
CA GLY A 143 9.78 -6.46 4.08
C GLY A 143 9.35 -5.01 4.33
N MET A 144 10.34 -4.14 4.52
CA MET A 144 10.13 -2.73 4.85
C MET A 144 9.42 -2.00 3.70
N LEU A 145 9.84 -2.25 2.47
CA LEU A 145 9.25 -1.59 1.31
C LEU A 145 7.80 -2.01 1.12
N LEU A 146 7.48 -3.28 1.40
CA LEU A 146 6.12 -3.80 1.30
C LEU A 146 5.21 -3.34 2.46
N ASN A 147 5.72 -3.34 3.70
CA ASN A 147 4.93 -2.96 4.86
C ASN A 147 4.74 -1.44 4.96
N GLN A 148 5.83 -0.67 4.85
CA GLN A 148 5.84 0.77 5.11
C GLN A 148 5.93 1.59 3.83
N GLY A 149 6.78 1.19 2.89
CA GLY A 149 7.00 1.89 1.63
C GLY A 149 5.85 1.79 0.64
N ILE A 150 4.98 0.80 0.78
CA ILE A 150 3.89 0.54 -0.18
C ILE A 150 2.99 1.75 -0.42
N HIS A 151 2.74 2.59 0.58
CA HIS A 151 1.93 3.80 0.43
C HIS A 151 2.54 4.80 -0.56
N LEU A 152 3.87 4.95 -0.53
CA LEU A 152 4.59 5.84 -1.45
C LEU A 152 4.71 5.23 -2.85
N VAL A 153 4.94 3.91 -2.92
CA VAL A 153 4.97 3.18 -4.20
C VAL A 153 3.60 3.21 -4.86
N ASP A 154 2.53 3.05 -4.08
CA ASP A 154 1.15 3.14 -4.54
C ASP A 154 0.82 4.52 -5.13
N LEU A 155 1.13 5.59 -4.40
CA LEU A 155 0.91 6.95 -4.90
C LEU A 155 1.77 7.24 -6.14
N LEU A 156 3.03 6.83 -6.16
CA LEU A 156 3.90 7.00 -7.32
C LEU A 156 3.32 6.28 -8.55
N GLN A 157 2.92 5.02 -8.39
CA GLN A 157 2.28 4.24 -9.44
C GLN A 157 0.98 4.89 -9.90
N TRP A 158 0.12 5.30 -8.96
CA TRP A 158 -1.16 5.93 -9.29
C TRP A 158 -0.99 7.23 -10.07
N PHE A 159 0.02 8.04 -9.75
CA PHE A 159 0.31 9.27 -10.47
C PHE A 159 0.96 9.03 -11.83
N MET A 160 1.92 8.10 -11.91
CA MET A 160 2.78 7.91 -13.09
C MET A 160 2.23 6.89 -14.09
N GLY A 161 1.29 6.02 -13.68
CA GLY A 161 0.71 4.99 -14.56
C GLY A 161 1.36 3.61 -14.44
N ASP A 162 1.17 2.78 -15.48
CA ASP A 162 1.59 1.38 -15.44
C ASP A 162 3.11 1.22 -15.60
N CYS A 163 3.67 0.34 -14.77
CA CYS A 163 5.10 0.02 -14.78
C CYS A 163 5.46 -0.84 -16.00
N GLY A 164 6.62 -0.59 -16.58
CA GLY A 164 7.19 -1.38 -17.68
C GLY A 164 8.43 -2.18 -17.29
N GLU A 165 9.32 -1.59 -16.49
CA GLU A 165 10.58 -2.23 -16.06
C GLU A 165 11.07 -1.60 -14.77
N VAL A 166 11.71 -2.39 -13.92
CA VAL A 166 12.34 -1.91 -12.68
C VAL A 166 13.77 -2.41 -12.51
N TYR A 167 14.57 -1.66 -11.74
CA TYR A 167 15.87 -2.08 -11.21
C TYR A 167 16.02 -1.58 -9.79
N ALA A 168 16.58 -2.41 -8.89
CA ALA A 168 16.77 -2.03 -7.49
C ALA A 168 18.07 -2.57 -6.88
N SER A 169 18.49 -1.88 -5.81
CA SER A 169 19.48 -2.33 -4.85
C SER A 169 18.94 -2.14 -3.45
N MET A 170 19.22 -3.07 -2.56
CA MET A 170 18.75 -3.06 -1.18
C MET A 170 19.87 -3.43 -0.22
N LEU A 171 19.73 -2.99 1.04
CA LEU A 171 20.68 -3.24 2.11
C LEU A 171 19.93 -3.64 3.37
N ARG A 172 20.42 -4.66 4.07
CA ARG A 172 20.06 -4.96 5.46
C ARG A 172 21.08 -4.32 6.40
N GLY A 173 20.61 -3.64 7.43
CA GLY A 173 21.44 -3.09 8.50
C GLY A 173 21.70 -4.10 9.62
N THR A 174 22.00 -3.60 10.81
CA THR A 174 22.39 -4.41 11.97
C THR A 174 21.23 -4.76 12.92
N LEU A 175 20.03 -4.34 12.60
CA LEU A 175 18.84 -4.65 13.43
C LEU A 175 18.51 -6.15 13.39
N PRO A 176 17.98 -6.72 14.49
CA PRO A 176 17.67 -8.15 14.58
C PRO A 176 16.38 -8.48 13.82
N LYS A 177 16.45 -8.44 12.50
CA LYS A 177 15.35 -8.77 11.57
C LYS A 177 15.90 -9.40 10.29
N GLN A 178 15.04 -9.97 9.48
CA GLN A 178 15.42 -10.67 8.24
C GLN A 178 15.43 -9.74 7.01
N THR A 179 14.56 -8.72 7.02
CA THR A 179 14.24 -7.92 5.85
C THR A 179 15.16 -6.70 5.68
N GLU A 180 15.06 -6.04 4.55
CA GLU A 180 15.84 -4.86 4.19
C GLU A 180 15.54 -3.66 5.10
N ASP A 181 16.55 -2.79 5.25
CA ASP A 181 16.44 -1.49 5.93
C ASP A 181 16.56 -0.31 4.96
N VAL A 182 17.18 -0.54 3.80
CA VAL A 182 17.39 0.46 2.76
C VAL A 182 17.00 -0.15 1.42
N ALA A 183 16.26 0.60 0.63
CA ALA A 183 15.90 0.26 -0.74
C ALA A 183 16.07 1.50 -1.64
N ALA A 184 16.73 1.31 -2.78
CA ALA A 184 16.82 2.28 -3.86
C ALA A 184 16.42 1.60 -5.17
N GLY A 185 15.45 2.19 -5.88
CA GLY A 185 14.91 1.60 -7.10
C GLY A 185 14.61 2.62 -8.18
N ILE A 186 14.73 2.20 -9.44
CA ILE A 186 14.30 2.93 -10.63
C ILE A 186 13.14 2.16 -11.25
N VAL A 187 12.08 2.89 -11.59
CA VAL A 187 10.89 2.38 -12.27
C VAL A 187 10.77 3.09 -13.62
N LYS A 188 10.75 2.33 -14.70
CA LYS A 188 10.40 2.85 -16.03
C LYS A 188 8.92 2.58 -16.30
N PHE A 189 8.16 3.63 -16.46
CA PHE A 189 6.74 3.53 -16.78
C PHE A 189 6.50 3.37 -18.28
N GLN A 190 5.38 2.77 -18.67
CA GLN A 190 5.03 2.51 -20.08
C GLN A 190 4.87 3.80 -20.90
N ASN A 191 4.49 4.91 -20.25
CA ASN A 191 4.37 6.24 -20.84
C ASN A 191 5.71 6.97 -21.02
N ARG A 192 6.86 6.28 -20.90
CA ARG A 192 8.23 6.81 -21.00
C ARG A 192 8.67 7.71 -19.85
N SER A 193 7.94 7.72 -18.75
CA SER A 193 8.36 8.40 -17.52
C SER A 193 9.30 7.53 -16.68
N ILE A 194 10.03 8.18 -15.78
CA ILE A 194 10.93 7.52 -14.82
C ILE A 194 10.43 7.79 -13.41
N GLY A 195 10.39 6.74 -12.58
CA GLY A 195 10.21 6.82 -11.14
C GLY A 195 11.49 6.50 -10.40
N VAL A 196 11.74 7.22 -9.30
CA VAL A 196 12.80 6.89 -8.34
C VAL A 196 12.14 6.60 -7.00
N ILE A 197 12.52 5.49 -6.41
CA ILE A 197 12.09 5.09 -5.06
C ILE A 197 13.33 5.05 -4.18
N GLU A 198 13.29 5.78 -3.08
CA GLU A 198 14.31 5.76 -2.02
C GLU A 198 13.59 5.53 -0.70
N ALA A 199 13.97 4.47 0.02
CA ALA A 199 13.33 4.13 1.28
C ALA A 199 14.35 3.63 2.29
N ASN A 200 14.27 4.10 3.54
CA ASN A 200 15.05 3.54 4.64
C ASN A 200 14.35 3.65 5.98
N THR A 201 14.73 2.77 6.92
CA THR A 201 14.28 2.76 8.31
C THR A 201 15.40 3.01 9.31
N LEU A 202 16.57 3.41 8.83
CA LEU A 202 17.78 3.67 9.64
C LEU A 202 18.02 5.16 9.88
N THR A 203 17.09 6.02 9.56
CA THR A 203 17.25 7.47 9.75
C THR A 203 17.43 7.80 11.23
N TYR A 204 18.50 8.50 11.57
CA TYR A 204 18.86 8.84 12.95
C TYR A 204 18.66 10.34 13.22
N PRO A 205 18.21 10.75 14.41
CA PRO A 205 17.78 9.90 15.57
C PRO A 205 16.30 9.52 15.55
N SER A 206 15.51 10.05 14.63
CA SER A 206 14.05 9.90 14.54
C SER A 206 13.58 9.89 13.09
N ASN A 207 12.29 9.71 12.85
CA ASN A 207 11.71 9.89 11.52
C ASN A 207 12.10 11.26 10.96
N PHE A 208 12.57 11.28 9.72
CA PHE A 208 12.99 12.52 9.07
C PHE A 208 11.90 13.04 8.11
N ASP A 209 11.46 12.21 7.15
CA ASP A 209 10.58 12.68 6.09
C ASP A 209 9.96 11.53 5.28
N ASN A 210 8.77 11.79 4.76
CA ASN A 210 8.23 11.12 3.58
C ASN A 210 7.97 12.19 2.52
N SER A 211 8.23 11.89 1.24
CA SER A 211 7.97 12.88 0.19
C SER A 211 7.67 12.23 -1.16
N ILE A 212 6.87 12.94 -1.95
CA ILE A 212 6.67 12.67 -3.38
C ILE A 212 6.87 13.97 -4.14
N THR A 213 7.73 13.93 -5.17
CA THR A 213 7.95 15.04 -6.08
C THR A 213 7.69 14.59 -7.50
N LEU A 214 6.88 15.35 -8.23
CA LEU A 214 6.53 15.11 -9.63
C LEU A 214 7.00 16.28 -10.48
N PHE A 215 7.73 15.99 -11.54
CA PHE A 215 8.24 16.96 -12.51
C PHE A 215 7.54 16.72 -13.84
N GLY A 216 6.75 17.67 -14.27
CA GLY A 216 6.08 17.68 -15.55
C GLY A 216 6.52 18.86 -16.42
N GLU A 217 6.22 18.80 -17.71
CA GLU A 217 6.57 19.84 -18.68
C GLU A 217 5.96 21.22 -18.34
N LYS A 218 4.80 21.22 -17.69
CA LYS A 218 4.01 22.44 -17.37
C LYS A 218 3.77 22.62 -15.86
N GLY A 219 4.26 21.72 -15.04
CA GLY A 219 4.05 21.83 -13.59
C GLY A 219 5.03 20.99 -12.77
N THR A 220 5.32 21.48 -11.55
CA THR A 220 6.09 20.77 -10.54
C THR A 220 5.31 20.76 -9.26
N VAL A 221 5.12 19.57 -8.69
CA VAL A 221 4.51 19.35 -7.39
C VAL A 221 5.48 18.62 -6.49
N SER A 222 5.66 19.11 -5.27
CA SER A 222 6.39 18.40 -4.22
C SER A 222 5.60 18.48 -2.92
N ILE A 223 5.30 17.33 -2.35
CA ILE A 223 4.66 17.16 -1.06
C ILE A 223 5.58 16.40 -0.13
N GLY A 224 5.50 16.67 1.16
CA GLY A 224 6.37 16.06 2.17
C GLY A 224 5.77 16.05 3.56
N GLY A 225 6.64 15.83 4.56
CA GLY A 225 6.26 15.60 5.95
C GLY A 225 5.98 14.12 6.21
N ILE A 226 6.06 13.70 7.47
CA ILE A 226 5.85 12.27 7.85
C ILE A 226 4.49 11.77 7.36
N GLY A 227 3.47 12.61 7.42
CA GLY A 227 2.12 12.31 6.95
C GLY A 227 1.86 12.68 5.49
N LEU A 228 2.83 13.15 4.71
CA LEU A 228 2.62 13.69 3.35
C LEU A 228 1.58 14.82 3.32
N ASN A 229 1.62 15.69 4.30
CA ASN A 229 0.65 16.77 4.49
C ASN A 229 1.25 18.18 4.29
N GLU A 230 2.52 18.28 3.88
CA GLU A 230 3.21 19.55 3.62
C GLU A 230 3.35 19.76 2.11
N ILE A 231 2.82 20.87 1.60
CA ILE A 231 3.07 21.30 0.23
C ILE A 231 4.39 22.07 0.20
N ARG A 232 5.41 21.51 -0.45
CA ARG A 232 6.76 22.11 -0.55
C ARG A 232 6.95 22.88 -1.85
N LYS A 233 6.35 22.41 -2.93
CA LYS A 233 6.34 23.05 -4.23
C LYS A 233 4.99 22.82 -4.90
N TRP A 234 4.44 23.91 -5.42
CA TRP A 234 3.19 23.89 -6.19
C TRP A 234 3.31 24.95 -7.27
N SER A 235 3.73 24.56 -8.46
CA SER A 235 4.06 25.49 -9.54
C SER A 235 3.57 24.96 -10.87
N PHE A 236 2.82 25.78 -11.60
CA PHE A 236 2.22 25.44 -12.88
C PHE A 236 2.33 26.57 -13.87
N ALA A 237 2.40 26.25 -15.16
CA ALA A 237 2.32 27.24 -16.24
C ALA A 237 0.91 27.87 -16.32
N ASP A 238 -0.13 27.07 -16.04
CA ASP A 238 -1.51 27.56 -15.98
C ASP A 238 -1.82 28.14 -14.58
N PRO A 239 -2.17 29.45 -14.50
CA PRO A 239 -2.56 30.07 -13.24
C PRO A 239 -3.78 29.41 -12.55
N SER A 240 -4.69 28.79 -13.29
CA SER A 240 -5.86 28.13 -12.73
C SER A 240 -5.50 26.88 -11.88
N ALA A 241 -4.39 26.25 -12.19
CA ALA A 241 -3.84 25.11 -11.46
C ALA A 241 -3.11 25.52 -10.17
N MET A 242 -2.80 26.80 -9.99
CA MET A 242 -2.01 27.32 -8.86
C MET A 242 -2.71 27.26 -7.50
N ARG A 243 -4.02 27.02 -7.46
CA ARG A 243 -4.76 26.90 -6.19
C ARG A 243 -4.63 25.48 -5.66
N PRO A 244 -3.86 25.24 -4.60
CA PRO A 244 -3.89 23.97 -3.90
C PRO A 244 -5.24 23.82 -3.20
N VAL A 245 -5.66 22.57 -3.03
CA VAL A 245 -6.79 22.26 -2.14
C VAL A 245 -6.30 22.42 -0.70
N PRO A 246 -7.12 23.01 0.20
CA PRO A 246 -6.80 22.97 1.62
C PRO A 246 -6.48 21.54 2.04
N ASN A 247 -5.40 21.38 2.76
CA ASN A 247 -5.03 20.10 3.32
C ASN A 247 -5.78 19.96 4.66
N ASP A 248 -7.11 19.88 4.54
CA ASP A 248 -7.95 19.64 5.71
C ASP A 248 -7.62 18.26 6.27
N ASP A 249 -7.71 18.12 7.59
CA ASP A 249 -7.58 16.85 8.33
C ASP A 249 -8.77 15.91 8.02
N ALA A 250 -9.12 15.80 6.74
CA ALA A 250 -10.13 14.87 6.28
C ALA A 250 -9.65 13.47 6.64
N ASP A 251 -10.42 12.78 7.47
CA ASP A 251 -10.15 11.39 7.82
C ASP A 251 -10.26 10.53 6.55
N GLU A 252 -9.10 10.24 5.96
CA GLU A 252 -9.02 9.43 4.75
C GLU A 252 -9.56 8.02 4.93
N HIS A 253 -9.51 7.47 6.17
CA HIS A 253 -10.09 6.16 6.47
C HIS A 253 -11.61 6.26 6.48
N PHE A 254 -12.18 7.30 7.08
CA PHE A 254 -13.62 7.52 7.04
C PHE A 254 -14.12 7.64 5.60
N GLU A 255 -13.44 8.44 4.78
CA GLU A 255 -13.81 8.58 3.36
C GLU A 255 -13.68 7.25 2.60
N MET A 256 -12.64 6.47 2.85
CA MET A 256 -12.43 5.15 2.29
C MET A 256 -13.58 4.20 2.66
N TYR A 257 -13.96 4.14 3.93
CA TYR A 257 -15.07 3.31 4.40
C TYR A 257 -16.41 3.76 3.82
N ARG A 258 -16.65 5.07 3.75
CA ARG A 258 -17.84 5.64 3.15
C ARG A 258 -17.98 5.23 1.67
N GLN A 259 -16.91 5.34 0.89
CA GLN A 259 -16.89 4.93 -0.51
C GLN A 259 -17.14 3.43 -0.68
N PHE A 260 -16.60 2.61 0.20
CA PHE A 260 -16.86 1.17 0.20
C PHE A 260 -18.33 0.85 0.49
N ILE A 261 -18.91 1.45 1.52
CA ILE A 261 -20.34 1.27 1.86
C ILE A 261 -21.20 1.69 0.68
N HIS A 262 -20.93 2.87 0.09
CA HIS A 262 -21.66 3.34 -1.10
C HIS A 262 -21.57 2.36 -2.28
N ALA A 263 -20.39 1.74 -2.48
CA ALA A 263 -20.23 0.74 -3.53
C ALA A 263 -21.03 -0.54 -3.25
N VAL A 264 -21.05 -1.02 -2.00
CA VAL A 264 -21.85 -2.19 -1.57
C VAL A 264 -23.34 -1.91 -1.73
N GLU A 265 -23.80 -0.70 -1.44
CA GLU A 265 -25.18 -0.26 -1.60
C GLU A 265 -25.56 0.07 -3.05
N GLY A 266 -24.62 -0.01 -3.99
CA GLY A 266 -24.85 0.30 -5.39
C GLY A 266 -25.07 1.79 -5.69
N ILE A 267 -24.59 2.69 -4.82
CA ILE A 267 -24.71 4.13 -5.01
C ILE A 267 -23.80 4.57 -6.17
N PRO A 268 -24.35 5.22 -7.21
CA PRO A 268 -23.57 5.66 -8.36
C PRO A 268 -22.47 6.65 -7.99
N GLY A 269 -21.31 6.52 -8.66
CA GLY A 269 -20.16 7.41 -8.44
C GLY A 269 -19.30 7.06 -7.24
N SER A 270 -19.57 5.93 -6.57
CA SER A 270 -18.66 5.40 -5.54
C SER A 270 -17.30 5.05 -6.15
N SER A 271 -16.24 5.30 -5.41
CA SER A 271 -14.86 5.07 -5.85
C SER A 271 -14.13 4.19 -4.84
N VAL A 272 -13.97 2.91 -5.19
CA VAL A 272 -13.19 1.94 -4.40
C VAL A 272 -11.85 1.64 -5.07
N ILE A 273 -10.83 1.37 -4.29
CA ILE A 273 -9.57 0.85 -4.80
C ILE A 273 -9.71 -0.67 -4.86
N SER A 274 -10.08 -1.18 -6.04
CA SER A 274 -10.33 -2.60 -6.25
C SER A 274 -9.07 -3.45 -5.98
N ALA A 275 -9.27 -4.76 -5.82
CA ALA A 275 -8.16 -5.71 -5.69
C ALA A 275 -7.16 -5.59 -6.86
N SER A 276 -7.65 -5.41 -8.09
CA SER A 276 -6.79 -5.24 -9.28
C SER A 276 -5.98 -3.96 -9.25
N GLU A 277 -6.54 -2.85 -8.76
CA GLU A 277 -5.81 -1.60 -8.58
C GLU A 277 -4.82 -1.67 -7.41
N GLY A 278 -5.20 -2.24 -6.28
CA GLY A 278 -4.31 -2.41 -5.12
C GLY A 278 -3.13 -3.34 -5.39
N LYS A 279 -3.29 -4.30 -6.31
CA LYS A 279 -2.23 -5.21 -6.75
C LYS A 279 -1.08 -4.50 -7.47
N LYS A 280 -1.31 -3.39 -8.15
CA LYS A 280 -0.28 -2.70 -8.97
C LYS A 280 0.94 -2.25 -8.17
N ALA A 281 0.74 -1.68 -6.99
CA ALA A 281 1.85 -1.30 -6.10
C ALA A 281 2.61 -2.52 -5.58
N LEU A 282 1.89 -3.59 -5.26
CA LEU A 282 2.45 -4.87 -4.83
C LEU A 282 3.36 -5.47 -5.93
N GLU A 283 2.90 -5.48 -7.17
CA GLU A 283 3.66 -5.98 -8.33
C GLU A 283 4.96 -5.22 -8.53
N ILE A 284 4.96 -3.90 -8.39
CA ILE A 284 6.18 -3.09 -8.47
C ILE A 284 7.17 -3.48 -7.38
N ILE A 285 6.71 -3.62 -6.13
CA ILE A 285 7.59 -3.99 -5.01
C ILE A 285 8.15 -5.40 -5.21
N PHE A 286 7.34 -6.34 -5.66
CA PHE A 286 7.81 -7.70 -5.96
C PHE A 286 8.81 -7.72 -7.11
N ALA A 287 8.62 -6.90 -8.14
CA ALA A 287 9.59 -6.74 -9.21
C ALA A 287 10.91 -6.14 -8.72
N LEU A 288 10.88 -5.15 -7.80
CA LEU A 288 12.07 -4.60 -7.15
C LEU A 288 12.80 -5.66 -6.33
N TYR A 289 12.10 -6.47 -5.53
CA TYR A 289 12.69 -7.60 -4.81
C TYR A 289 13.29 -8.65 -5.78
N HIS A 290 12.57 -8.95 -6.85
CA HIS A 290 13.07 -9.88 -7.86
C HIS A 290 14.33 -9.34 -8.56
N SER A 291 14.38 -8.03 -8.84
CA SER A 291 15.56 -7.36 -9.37
C SER A 291 16.78 -7.48 -8.45
N VAL A 292 16.59 -7.30 -7.16
CA VAL A 292 17.65 -7.51 -6.15
C VAL A 292 18.12 -8.95 -6.15
N LYS A 293 17.19 -9.92 -6.13
CA LYS A 293 17.51 -11.36 -6.11
C LYS A 293 18.28 -11.81 -7.36
N THR A 294 18.01 -11.22 -8.51
CA THR A 294 18.62 -11.61 -9.79
C THR A 294 19.76 -10.69 -10.24
N HIS A 295 19.97 -9.56 -9.58
CA HIS A 295 20.89 -8.49 -9.97
C HIS A 295 20.65 -7.96 -11.39
N GLN A 296 19.40 -8.02 -11.87
CA GLN A 296 19.01 -7.64 -13.23
C GLN A 296 17.81 -6.71 -13.23
N ALA A 297 17.64 -5.96 -14.31
CA ALA A 297 16.40 -5.26 -14.57
C ALA A 297 15.27 -6.26 -14.85
N VAL A 298 14.10 -6.00 -14.29
CA VAL A 298 12.92 -6.88 -14.36
C VAL A 298 11.82 -6.18 -15.16
N LYS A 299 11.39 -6.82 -16.24
CA LYS A 299 10.26 -6.34 -17.05
C LYS A 299 8.92 -6.78 -16.47
N MET A 300 7.93 -5.90 -16.60
CA MET A 300 6.55 -6.21 -16.21
C MET A 300 5.76 -6.81 -17.39
N PRO A 301 4.75 -7.66 -17.11
CA PRO A 301 4.38 -8.18 -15.80
C PRO A 301 5.35 -9.27 -15.32
N ILE A 302 5.48 -9.40 -14.00
CA ILE A 302 6.20 -10.52 -13.39
C ILE A 302 5.25 -11.68 -13.07
N THR A 303 5.81 -12.87 -12.88
CA THR A 303 5.04 -14.05 -12.49
C THR A 303 5.72 -14.80 -11.34
N GLY A 304 4.92 -15.40 -10.48
CA GLY A 304 5.40 -16.42 -9.53
C GLY A 304 6.26 -15.94 -8.37
N PHE A 305 6.27 -14.66 -8.02
CA PHE A 305 7.06 -14.13 -6.92
C PHE A 305 6.35 -14.28 -5.56
N SER A 306 7.13 -14.60 -4.52
CA SER A 306 6.72 -14.56 -3.11
C SER A 306 7.84 -13.96 -2.26
N THR A 307 7.50 -13.19 -1.23
CA THR A 307 8.47 -12.59 -0.29
C THR A 307 9.30 -13.63 0.44
N SER A 308 8.77 -14.84 0.68
CA SER A 308 9.51 -15.95 1.30
C SER A 308 10.78 -16.33 0.52
N THR A 309 10.80 -16.13 -0.80
CA THR A 309 11.97 -16.41 -1.63
C THR A 309 13.15 -15.48 -1.36
N MET A 310 12.93 -14.34 -0.71
CA MET A 310 13.98 -13.41 -0.29
C MET A 310 14.79 -13.95 0.89
N ALA A 311 14.20 -14.78 1.75
CA ALA A 311 14.89 -15.41 2.88
C ALA A 311 16.04 -16.36 2.45
N GLU A 312 16.03 -16.80 1.19
CA GLU A 312 17.03 -17.72 0.63
C GLU A 312 18.32 -17.02 0.20
N MET A 313 18.32 -15.70 0.08
CA MET A 313 19.48 -14.93 -0.39
C MET A 313 20.63 -14.97 0.62
N GLU A 314 21.84 -15.32 0.14
CA GLU A 314 23.03 -15.39 0.99
C GLU A 314 23.41 -14.04 1.59
N GLU A 315 23.20 -12.95 0.85
CA GLU A 315 23.48 -11.58 1.27
C GLU A 315 22.64 -11.13 2.47
N TRP A 316 21.57 -11.87 2.77
CA TRP A 316 20.68 -11.60 3.92
C TRP A 316 20.97 -12.49 5.14
N LYS A 317 21.86 -13.48 5.00
CA LYS A 317 22.32 -14.34 6.08
C LYS A 317 23.49 -13.69 6.82
#